data_aa3ee6db829f5c6cff755bce9c73e6a1
#
_entry.id   aa3ee6db829f5c6cff755bce9c73e6a1
#
_cell.length_a   1.000
_cell.length_b   1.000
_cell.length_c   1.000
_cell.angle_alpha   90.00
_cell.angle_beta   90.00
_cell.angle_gamma   90.00
#
_symmetry.space_group_name_H-M   'P 1'
#
loop_
_entity.id
_entity.type
_entity.pdbx_description
1 polymer ?
#
loop_
_entity_poly.entity_id
_entity_poly.type
_entity_poly.pdbx_seq_one_letter_code
_entity_poly.pdbx_strand_id
1 'polypeptide(L)'
;NNFIKVNTDQLEQFLFNCEEQPADNAMMLVRFVRGADIHNEDPVGGEGWKRPRIGLLGDTFHSEMVFVGPPRAGYSSDVTGFGKSESYFRYVNGYGIFSEANQSRRPQLYVGANDGMLHAFDEDLNERWAFVPPSVLPKLRDMLGVKNNQNGFGKSNSVFNVDGPIAVKDIYIHATNEWKTVLVGGLGYGGKSYYVLDITDPDDPRHMFTISNNDANKTVNYWSADGTKTSFPYLSAPEHIDYQKLGDTWSRPSIMLLPYKSSDGKIKQRWTMVFGGGYGGGASSGFGPYVFVLDFEPDTTLSPNTSGGKIISVAPVTPDPSSNIPNGLTAHMSVVTSDGTAMANYYGGIAYITDQQGQLWKYNLSKTSLDEDNDNLFELNL
;
A
#
# COMPACT_ATOMS: atom_id res chain seq x y z
N ASN A 1 -4.49 3.56 20.80
CA ASN A 1 -4.90 4.92 21.21
C ASN A 1 -4.10 6.08 20.58
N ASN A 2 -3.03 5.79 19.78
CA ASN A 2 -2.15 6.84 19.23
C ASN A 2 -2.44 7.19 17.75
N PHE A 3 -3.26 6.43 17.06
CA PHE A 3 -3.56 6.67 15.65
C PHE A 3 -4.56 7.80 15.37
N ILE A 4 -5.31 8.28 16.36
CA ILE A 4 -6.15 9.45 16.23
C ILE A 4 -5.51 10.63 16.95
N LYS A 5 -4.29 11.01 16.55
CA LYS A 5 -3.82 12.39 16.64
C LYS A 5 -4.04 13.11 15.31
N VAL A 6 -5.13 12.86 14.66
CA VAL A 6 -5.59 13.79 13.63
C VAL A 6 -6.14 14.98 14.40
N ASN A 7 -5.49 16.13 14.20
CA ASN A 7 -6.00 17.41 14.64
C ASN A 7 -7.45 17.52 14.14
N THR A 8 -8.41 17.79 15.01
CA THR A 8 -9.82 17.98 14.64
C THR A 8 -9.97 18.94 13.47
N ASP A 9 -9.16 19.98 13.40
CA ASP A 9 -9.15 20.98 12.33
C ASP A 9 -8.77 20.37 10.97
N GLN A 10 -7.85 19.40 10.93
CA GLN A 10 -7.50 18.68 9.70
C GLN A 10 -8.59 17.69 9.28
N LEU A 11 -9.23 17.00 10.23
CA LEU A 11 -10.40 16.17 9.96
C LEU A 11 -11.56 17.03 9.42
N GLU A 12 -11.80 18.19 9.98
CA GLU A 12 -12.82 19.13 9.53
C GLU A 12 -12.56 19.60 8.10
N GLN A 13 -11.34 19.98 7.78
CA GLN A 13 -10.95 20.41 6.45
C GLN A 13 -11.10 19.30 5.38
N PHE A 14 -10.88 18.04 5.76
CA PHE A 14 -11.01 16.88 4.86
C PHE A 14 -12.44 16.34 4.74
N LEU A 15 -13.28 16.51 5.75
CA LEU A 15 -14.56 15.81 5.83
C LEU A 15 -15.77 16.70 5.54
N PHE A 16 -15.68 18.02 5.70
CA PHE A 16 -16.85 18.89 5.62
C PHE A 16 -16.60 20.19 4.85
N ASN A 17 -17.13 20.24 3.64
CA ASN A 17 -17.48 21.50 2.96
C ASN A 17 -18.89 21.96 3.42
N CYS A 18 -19.16 22.07 4.72
CA CYS A 18 -20.47 22.42 5.24
C CYS A 18 -20.42 23.66 6.14
N GLU A 19 -21.34 24.57 5.90
CA GLU A 19 -21.50 25.85 6.63
C GLU A 19 -22.10 25.70 8.06
N GLU A 20 -22.38 24.48 8.56
CA GLU A 20 -23.04 24.26 9.85
C GLU A 20 -22.14 23.47 10.81
N GLN A 21 -21.80 24.12 11.92
CA GLN A 21 -21.10 23.62 13.13
C GLN A 21 -20.14 22.42 12.90
N PRO A 22 -18.93 22.67 12.37
CA PRO A 22 -17.99 21.64 11.93
C PRO A 22 -17.62 20.62 13.02
N ALA A 23 -17.42 21.07 14.24
CA ALA A 23 -16.96 20.23 15.35
C ALA A 23 -17.92 19.06 15.69
N ASP A 24 -19.23 19.28 15.66
CA ASP A 24 -20.20 18.24 15.98
C ASP A 24 -20.25 17.14 14.91
N ASN A 25 -20.10 17.51 13.64
CA ASN A 25 -20.13 16.56 12.54
C ASN A 25 -18.85 15.72 12.47
N ALA A 26 -17.69 16.32 12.70
CA ALA A 26 -16.41 15.59 12.77
C ALA A 26 -16.41 14.62 13.96
N MET A 27 -16.91 15.03 15.11
CA MET A 27 -17.04 14.16 16.27
C MET A 27 -17.99 12.99 16.03
N MET A 28 -19.10 13.20 15.34
CA MET A 28 -20.04 12.13 14.97
C MET A 28 -19.39 11.12 14.04
N LEU A 29 -18.63 11.57 13.04
CA LEU A 29 -17.91 10.69 12.14
C LEU A 29 -16.85 9.87 12.89
N VAL A 30 -16.05 10.49 13.74
CA VAL A 30 -15.07 9.79 14.59
C VAL A 30 -15.74 8.73 15.45
N ARG A 31 -16.88 9.06 16.08
CA ARG A 31 -17.65 8.10 16.87
C ARG A 31 -18.20 6.96 16.04
N PHE A 32 -18.74 7.25 14.85
CA PHE A 32 -19.23 6.23 13.92
C PHE A 32 -18.11 5.25 13.51
N VAL A 33 -16.97 5.76 13.07
CA VAL A 33 -15.80 4.95 12.70
C VAL A 33 -15.32 4.10 13.88
N ARG A 34 -15.36 4.64 15.09
CA ARG A 34 -15.05 3.90 16.33
C ARG A 34 -16.15 2.95 16.79
N GLY A 35 -17.20 2.77 16.01
CA GLY A 35 -18.23 1.77 16.23
C GLY A 35 -19.47 2.25 16.99
N ALA A 36 -19.67 3.56 17.19
CA ALA A 36 -20.92 4.05 17.80
C ALA A 36 -22.12 3.88 16.86
N ASP A 37 -23.27 3.49 17.41
CA ASP A 37 -24.54 3.36 16.70
C ASP A 37 -25.23 4.71 16.52
N ILE A 38 -24.60 5.63 15.77
CA ILE A 38 -25.10 7.00 15.61
C ILE A 38 -26.43 7.09 14.87
N HIS A 39 -26.80 6.06 14.10
CA HIS A 39 -28.07 5.99 13.39
C HIS A 39 -29.17 5.35 14.21
N ASN A 40 -28.85 4.86 15.40
CA ASN A 40 -29.81 4.16 16.28
C ASN A 40 -30.47 2.97 15.54
N GLU A 41 -29.67 2.21 14.81
CA GLU A 41 -30.14 1.05 14.02
C GLU A 41 -30.42 -0.16 14.90
N ASP A 42 -29.83 -0.22 16.09
CA ASP A 42 -30.13 -1.26 17.08
C ASP A 42 -31.51 -1.03 17.71
N PRO A 43 -32.42 -2.02 17.68
CA PRO A 43 -33.78 -1.88 18.17
C PRO A 43 -33.90 -1.75 19.70
N VAL A 44 -32.81 -1.86 20.47
CA VAL A 44 -32.85 -1.82 21.96
C VAL A 44 -33.25 -0.45 22.53
N GLY A 45 -33.33 0.61 21.70
CA GLY A 45 -33.72 1.93 22.11
C GLY A 45 -32.66 2.73 22.90
N GLY A 46 -32.81 4.03 23.02
CA GLY A 46 -31.91 4.92 23.69
C GLY A 46 -31.08 5.80 22.73
N GLU A 47 -30.11 6.57 23.29
CA GLU A 47 -29.24 7.43 22.47
C GLU A 47 -28.13 6.58 21.83
N GLY A 48 -28.32 6.15 20.57
CA GLY A 48 -27.41 5.25 19.85
C GLY A 48 -25.95 5.71 19.80
N TRP A 49 -25.70 7.02 19.78
CA TRP A 49 -24.34 7.56 19.81
C TRP A 49 -23.57 7.27 21.13
N LYS A 50 -24.24 6.82 22.16
CA LYS A 50 -23.65 6.43 23.46
C LYS A 50 -23.35 4.94 23.57
N ARG A 51 -23.70 4.12 22.58
CA ARG A 51 -23.52 2.68 22.60
C ARG A 51 -22.79 2.17 21.35
N PRO A 52 -22.12 1.00 21.44
CA PRO A 52 -21.55 0.37 20.27
C PRO A 52 -22.64 -0.21 19.34
N ARG A 53 -22.36 -0.25 18.05
CA ARG A 53 -23.12 -1.05 17.09
C ARG A 53 -23.00 -2.53 17.42
N ILE A 54 -23.99 -3.35 17.05
CA ILE A 54 -23.95 -4.81 17.23
C ILE A 54 -22.80 -5.44 16.42
N GLY A 55 -22.59 -5.00 15.17
CA GLY A 55 -21.44 -5.40 14.31
C GLY A 55 -20.44 -4.25 14.26
N LEU A 56 -19.26 -4.41 14.85
CA LEU A 56 -18.22 -3.39 14.86
C LEU A 56 -17.33 -3.46 13.63
N LEU A 57 -16.96 -4.68 13.21
CA LEU A 57 -16.15 -4.93 12.03
C LEU A 57 -17.01 -4.84 10.77
N GLY A 58 -16.53 -4.09 9.78
CA GLY A 58 -17.09 -4.10 8.43
C GLY A 58 -16.89 -5.43 7.71
N ASP A 59 -17.53 -5.62 6.57
CA ASP A 59 -17.32 -6.81 5.77
C ASP A 59 -15.88 -6.84 5.20
N THR A 60 -15.28 -8.04 5.24
CA THR A 60 -13.94 -8.34 4.72
C THR A 60 -14.10 -9.14 3.43
N PHE A 61 -14.50 -8.48 2.34
CA PHE A 61 -15.00 -9.18 1.16
C PHE A 61 -13.87 -9.70 0.25
N HIS A 62 -12.92 -8.83 -0.15
CA HIS A 62 -11.80 -9.21 -1.01
C HIS A 62 -10.45 -9.10 -0.31
N SER A 63 -10.39 -8.47 0.85
CA SER A 63 -9.14 -8.34 1.58
C SER A 63 -8.63 -9.70 2.03
N GLU A 64 -7.35 -9.95 1.79
CA GLU A 64 -6.68 -11.14 2.29
C GLU A 64 -6.37 -10.99 3.78
N MET A 65 -6.51 -12.08 4.53
CA MET A 65 -6.00 -12.15 5.90
C MET A 65 -4.54 -12.55 5.90
N VAL A 66 -3.68 -11.76 6.56
CA VAL A 66 -2.24 -12.01 6.63
C VAL A 66 -1.80 -12.16 8.07
N PHE A 67 -1.25 -13.31 8.39
CA PHE A 67 -0.69 -13.59 9.72
C PHE A 67 0.81 -13.26 9.74
N VAL A 68 1.25 -12.44 10.70
CA VAL A 68 2.63 -11.99 10.83
C VAL A 68 3.15 -12.27 12.22
N GLY A 69 4.09 -13.22 12.32
CA GLY A 69 4.81 -13.58 13.54
C GLY A 69 6.22 -12.96 13.59
N PRO A 70 7.10 -13.51 14.43
CA PRO A 70 8.51 -13.12 14.48
C PRO A 70 9.21 -13.22 13.12
N PRO A 71 10.22 -12.39 12.82
CA PRO A 71 10.99 -12.47 11.59
C PRO A 71 11.70 -13.82 11.44
N ARG A 72 11.50 -14.50 10.31
CA ARG A 72 12.03 -15.86 10.06
C ARG A 72 12.59 -16.06 8.65
N ALA A 73 12.90 -14.98 7.91
CA ALA A 73 13.46 -15.13 6.59
C ALA A 73 14.86 -15.76 6.65
N GLY A 74 15.14 -16.67 5.72
CA GLY A 74 16.44 -17.31 5.64
C GLY A 74 17.56 -16.33 5.30
N TYR A 75 18.73 -16.50 5.94
CA TYR A 75 19.96 -15.77 5.61
C TYR A 75 21.14 -16.72 5.63
N SER A 76 22.14 -16.47 4.78
CA SER A 76 23.28 -17.36 4.64
C SER A 76 24.53 -16.60 4.20
N SER A 77 25.68 -16.98 4.73
CA SER A 77 26.99 -16.52 4.28
C SER A 77 27.42 -17.12 2.96
N ASP A 78 26.62 -18.04 2.41
CA ASP A 78 26.90 -18.68 1.14
C ASP A 78 26.81 -17.65 0.00
N VAL A 79 27.93 -17.49 -0.69
CA VAL A 79 28.06 -16.59 -1.85
C VAL A 79 27.66 -17.25 -3.17
N THR A 80 26.95 -18.39 -3.13
CA THR A 80 26.34 -18.94 -4.36
C THR A 80 25.53 -17.84 -5.06
N GLY A 81 25.65 -17.73 -6.36
CA GLY A 81 25.12 -16.57 -7.09
C GLY A 81 25.95 -15.29 -6.92
N PHE A 82 27.23 -15.40 -6.55
CA PHE A 82 28.16 -14.27 -6.43
C PHE A 82 27.68 -13.16 -5.48
N GLY A 83 27.02 -13.53 -4.39
CA GLY A 83 26.53 -12.59 -3.41
C GLY A 83 25.32 -11.75 -3.86
N LYS A 84 24.60 -12.19 -4.89
CA LYS A 84 23.46 -11.46 -5.46
C LYS A 84 22.10 -11.83 -4.88
N SER A 85 22.06 -12.87 -4.04
CA SER A 85 20.81 -13.39 -3.45
C SER A 85 20.29 -12.50 -2.33
N GLU A 86 18.97 -12.53 -2.08
CA GLU A 86 18.34 -11.88 -0.93
C GLU A 86 18.86 -12.49 0.40
N SER A 87 19.10 -13.81 0.42
CA SER A 87 19.63 -14.53 1.57
C SER A 87 21.02 -14.02 1.98
N TYR A 88 21.92 -13.81 1.03
CA TYR A 88 23.24 -13.23 1.30
C TYR A 88 23.13 -11.75 1.69
N PHE A 89 22.26 -10.99 1.04
CA PHE A 89 22.00 -9.59 1.41
C PHE A 89 21.54 -9.48 2.86
N ARG A 90 20.64 -10.37 3.31
CA ARG A 90 20.21 -10.44 4.73
C ARG A 90 21.37 -10.73 5.66
N TYR A 91 22.24 -11.64 5.28
CA TYR A 91 23.42 -11.99 6.09
C TYR A 91 24.35 -10.79 6.28
N VAL A 92 24.75 -10.13 5.21
CA VAL A 92 25.71 -9.00 5.26
C VAL A 92 25.16 -7.74 5.91
N ASN A 93 23.84 -7.55 5.91
CA ASN A 93 23.16 -6.42 6.53
C ASN A 93 22.58 -6.76 7.92
N GLY A 94 23.06 -7.83 8.57
CA GLY A 94 22.76 -8.10 9.97
C GLY A 94 21.32 -8.52 10.27
N TYR A 95 20.62 -9.14 9.32
CA TYR A 95 19.25 -9.63 9.53
C TYR A 95 19.12 -10.60 10.72
N GLY A 96 20.15 -11.39 11.00
CA GLY A 96 20.16 -12.29 12.15
C GLY A 96 19.99 -11.55 13.48
N ILE A 97 20.61 -10.38 13.63
CA ILE A 97 20.47 -9.53 14.82
C ILE A 97 19.03 -9.01 14.94
N PHE A 98 18.46 -8.54 13.82
CA PHE A 98 17.06 -8.10 13.76
C PHE A 98 16.09 -9.23 14.11
N SER A 99 16.30 -10.42 13.56
CA SER A 99 15.46 -11.59 13.81
C SER A 99 15.53 -12.02 15.29
N GLU A 100 16.72 -12.02 15.89
CA GLU A 100 16.91 -12.34 17.31
C GLU A 100 16.26 -11.29 18.22
N ALA A 101 16.44 -10.02 17.93
CA ALA A 101 15.84 -8.93 18.71
C ALA A 101 14.29 -8.98 18.69
N ASN A 102 13.70 -9.52 17.62
CA ASN A 102 12.25 -9.62 17.43
C ASN A 102 11.71 -11.06 17.60
N GLN A 103 12.49 -11.99 18.13
CA GLN A 103 12.06 -13.40 18.24
C GLN A 103 10.84 -13.61 19.15
N SER A 104 10.60 -12.70 20.09
CA SER A 104 9.45 -12.67 20.99
C SER A 104 8.30 -11.79 20.50
N ARG A 105 8.38 -11.26 19.27
CA ARG A 105 7.32 -10.45 18.68
C ARG A 105 6.01 -11.23 18.67
N ARG A 106 4.98 -10.64 19.28
CA ARG A 106 3.65 -11.24 19.32
C ARG A 106 3.06 -11.31 17.90
N PRO A 107 2.57 -12.49 17.50
CA PRO A 107 1.88 -12.61 16.21
C PRO A 107 0.62 -11.75 16.13
N GLN A 108 0.34 -11.22 14.94
CA GLN A 108 -0.91 -10.51 14.65
C GLN A 108 -1.47 -10.93 13.30
N LEU A 109 -2.79 -10.90 13.22
CA LEU A 109 -3.56 -11.08 12.00
C LEU A 109 -4.00 -9.72 11.47
N TYR A 110 -3.68 -9.44 10.22
CA TYR A 110 -4.06 -8.20 9.53
C TYR A 110 -5.12 -8.48 8.49
N VAL A 111 -6.15 -7.63 8.43
CA VAL A 111 -7.22 -7.72 7.44
C VAL A 111 -7.81 -6.34 7.17
N GLY A 112 -8.05 -6.03 5.90
CA GLY A 112 -8.80 -4.84 5.51
C GLY A 112 -10.30 -5.07 5.57
N ALA A 113 -11.07 -4.03 5.87
CA ALA A 113 -12.52 -4.09 5.91
C ALA A 113 -13.18 -2.86 5.26
N ASN A 114 -14.43 -3.04 4.87
CA ASN A 114 -15.21 -1.99 4.22
C ASN A 114 -15.74 -0.92 5.18
N ASP A 115 -15.46 -1.03 6.48
CA ASP A 115 -15.61 0.07 7.44
C ASP A 115 -14.55 1.18 7.32
N GLY A 116 -13.60 1.00 6.38
CA GLY A 116 -12.58 1.99 6.06
C GLY A 116 -11.24 1.78 6.74
N MET A 117 -11.03 0.61 7.36
CA MET A 117 -9.86 0.34 8.19
C MET A 117 -9.11 -0.92 7.78
N LEU A 118 -7.79 -0.89 8.02
CA LEU A 118 -6.98 -2.08 8.21
C LEU A 118 -7.01 -2.41 9.71
N HIS A 119 -7.45 -3.61 10.04
CA HIS A 119 -7.51 -4.10 11.41
C HIS A 119 -6.35 -5.01 11.73
N ALA A 120 -5.88 -4.97 12.97
CA ALA A 120 -4.91 -5.87 13.52
C ALA A 120 -5.47 -6.58 14.76
N PHE A 121 -5.46 -7.91 14.72
CA PHE A 121 -5.95 -8.76 15.79
C PHE A 121 -4.81 -9.59 16.38
N ASP A 122 -4.87 -9.86 17.68
CA ASP A 122 -3.98 -10.82 18.33
C ASP A 122 -4.42 -12.28 18.09
N GLU A 123 -3.70 -13.24 18.67
CA GLU A 123 -3.97 -14.67 18.54
C GLU A 123 -5.33 -15.09 19.14
N ASP A 124 -5.87 -14.31 20.07
CA ASP A 124 -7.19 -14.52 20.68
C ASP A 124 -8.31 -13.76 19.92
N LEU A 125 -8.00 -13.19 18.74
CA LEU A 125 -8.88 -12.37 17.91
C LEU A 125 -9.37 -11.08 18.61
N ASN A 126 -8.64 -10.57 19.60
CA ASN A 126 -8.91 -9.24 20.12
C ASN A 126 -8.29 -8.19 19.19
N GLU A 127 -9.05 -7.20 18.80
CA GLU A 127 -8.54 -6.07 18.05
C GLU A 127 -7.53 -5.27 18.87
N ARG A 128 -6.33 -5.13 18.34
CA ARG A 128 -5.23 -4.38 18.97
C ARG A 128 -5.25 -2.92 18.54
N TRP A 129 -5.48 -2.72 17.26
CA TRP A 129 -5.60 -1.40 16.63
C TRP A 129 -6.27 -1.52 15.26
N ALA A 130 -6.73 -0.38 14.76
CA ALA A 130 -7.16 -0.22 13.38
C ALA A 130 -6.55 1.06 12.78
N PHE A 131 -6.24 1.02 11.50
CA PHE A 131 -5.64 2.11 10.75
C PHE A 131 -6.53 2.53 9.59
N VAL A 132 -6.84 3.81 9.50
CA VAL A 132 -7.54 4.41 8.37
C VAL A 132 -6.51 4.96 7.39
N PRO A 133 -6.37 4.39 6.18
CA PRO A 133 -5.49 4.97 5.18
C PRO A 133 -5.88 6.42 4.86
N PRO A 134 -4.92 7.36 4.75
CA PRO A 134 -5.26 8.77 4.49
C PRO A 134 -6.09 9.00 3.23
N SER A 135 -5.93 8.15 2.22
CA SER A 135 -6.70 8.20 0.98
C SER A 135 -8.17 7.80 1.13
N VAL A 136 -8.52 7.09 2.21
CA VAL A 136 -9.89 6.65 2.52
C VAL A 136 -10.66 7.71 3.33
N LEU A 137 -9.96 8.58 4.08
CA LEU A 137 -10.59 9.58 4.94
C LEU A 137 -11.76 10.35 4.28
N PRO A 138 -11.65 10.84 3.02
CA PRO A 138 -12.75 11.54 2.39
C PRO A 138 -14.01 10.69 2.15
N LYS A 139 -13.86 9.37 2.05
CA LYS A 139 -14.96 8.42 1.80
C LYS A 139 -15.71 8.01 3.06
N LEU A 140 -15.11 8.16 4.24
CA LEU A 140 -15.76 7.78 5.51
C LEU A 140 -17.10 8.47 5.68
N ARG A 141 -17.25 9.69 5.15
CA ARG A 141 -18.51 10.42 5.15
C ARG A 141 -19.62 9.69 4.39
N ASP A 142 -19.29 9.05 3.29
CA ASP A 142 -20.26 8.34 2.44
C ASP A 142 -20.86 7.14 3.18
N MET A 143 -20.13 6.58 4.15
CA MET A 143 -20.62 5.50 5.02
C MET A 143 -21.71 5.95 5.97
N LEU A 144 -21.77 7.25 6.33
CA LEU A 144 -22.82 7.81 7.16
C LEU A 144 -24.19 7.90 6.46
N GLY A 145 -24.24 7.62 5.15
CA GLY A 145 -25.43 7.77 4.35
C GLY A 145 -25.87 9.23 4.21
N VAL A 146 -26.34 9.61 3.05
CA VAL A 146 -26.92 10.93 2.81
C VAL A 146 -28.39 10.90 3.19
N LYS A 147 -28.82 11.86 3.96
CA LYS A 147 -30.23 12.06 4.24
C LYS A 147 -30.98 12.58 3.03
N ASN A 148 -32.08 11.89 2.73
CA ASN A 148 -33.15 12.47 1.92
C ASN A 148 -33.86 13.59 2.70
N ASN A 149 -33.42 14.83 2.51
CA ASN A 149 -34.13 16.09 2.77
C ASN A 149 -34.77 16.36 4.17
N GLN A 150 -34.45 15.62 5.21
CA GLN A 150 -34.95 15.96 6.56
C GLN A 150 -33.91 15.66 7.64
N ASN A 151 -33.68 16.62 8.50
CA ASN A 151 -32.73 16.66 9.61
C ASN A 151 -32.27 15.34 10.25
N GLY A 152 -31.08 14.81 9.94
CA GLY A 152 -30.35 13.66 10.51
C GLY A 152 -29.69 12.81 9.42
N PHE A 153 -28.75 12.00 9.79
CA PHE A 153 -28.09 11.05 8.91
C PHE A 153 -29.06 9.91 8.56
N GLY A 154 -28.94 9.37 7.35
CA GLY A 154 -29.64 8.17 6.93
C GLY A 154 -29.16 6.94 7.72
N LYS A 155 -29.46 5.76 7.19
CA LYS A 155 -28.86 4.51 7.67
C LYS A 155 -27.39 4.44 7.23
N SER A 156 -26.59 3.60 7.90
CA SER A 156 -25.25 3.30 7.44
C SER A 156 -25.27 2.78 5.99
N ASN A 157 -24.29 3.22 5.21
CA ASN A 157 -24.18 2.89 3.80
C ASN A 157 -22.95 1.99 3.59
N SER A 158 -23.14 0.86 2.90
CA SER A 158 -22.02 -0.01 2.53
C SER A 158 -21.25 0.60 1.37
N VAL A 159 -19.96 0.89 1.58
CA VAL A 159 -19.06 1.48 0.59
C VAL A 159 -17.78 0.65 0.58
N PHE A 160 -17.25 0.33 -0.60
CA PHE A 160 -15.94 -0.29 -0.69
C PHE A 160 -14.83 0.67 -0.27
N ASN A 161 -14.00 0.25 0.68
CA ASN A 161 -12.93 1.06 1.26
C ASN A 161 -11.57 0.34 1.29
N VAL A 162 -11.27 -0.43 2.35
CA VAL A 162 -10.02 -1.17 2.50
C VAL A 162 -10.29 -2.63 2.16
N ASP A 163 -10.43 -2.91 0.87
CA ASP A 163 -10.91 -4.19 0.34
C ASP A 163 -9.87 -4.87 -0.57
N GLY A 164 -8.63 -4.40 -0.53
CA GLY A 164 -7.57 -4.86 -1.42
C GLY A 164 -6.60 -5.86 -0.78
N PRO A 165 -5.62 -6.30 -1.57
CA PRO A 165 -4.60 -7.26 -1.16
C PRO A 165 -3.62 -6.66 -0.17
N ILE A 166 -3.00 -7.55 0.63
CA ILE A 166 -1.96 -7.20 1.59
C ILE A 166 -0.67 -7.97 1.27
N ALA A 167 0.47 -7.28 1.26
CA ALA A 167 1.79 -7.88 1.16
C ALA A 167 2.64 -7.48 2.38
N VAL A 168 3.38 -8.45 2.94
CA VAL A 168 4.27 -8.21 4.09
C VAL A 168 5.65 -8.78 3.81
N LYS A 169 6.69 -8.04 4.15
CA LYS A 169 8.08 -8.50 4.07
C LYS A 169 8.99 -7.72 5.01
N ASP A 170 10.04 -8.38 5.47
CA ASP A 170 11.15 -7.72 6.15
C ASP A 170 12.07 -7.08 5.11
N ILE A 171 12.30 -5.79 5.22
CA ILE A 171 13.14 -4.99 4.32
C ILE A 171 14.19 -4.20 5.09
N TYR A 172 15.29 -3.91 4.43
CA TYR A 172 16.36 -3.06 4.98
C TYR A 172 16.29 -1.67 4.36
N ILE A 173 16.28 -0.63 5.17
CA ILE A 173 16.31 0.77 4.74
C ILE A 173 17.73 1.30 4.92
N HIS A 174 18.40 1.59 3.82
CA HIS A 174 19.78 2.07 3.84
C HIS A 174 19.92 3.44 4.48
N ALA A 175 18.95 4.32 4.32
CA ALA A 175 18.98 5.66 4.88
C ALA A 175 19.08 5.68 6.41
N THR A 176 18.51 4.68 7.09
CA THR A 176 18.55 4.53 8.56
C THR A 176 19.42 3.37 9.02
N ASN A 177 19.89 2.52 8.10
CA ASN A 177 20.59 1.26 8.38
C ASN A 177 19.77 0.32 9.30
N GLU A 178 18.48 0.22 9.07
CA GLU A 178 17.55 -0.56 9.89
C GLU A 178 16.75 -1.56 9.06
N TRP A 179 16.50 -2.73 9.66
CA TRP A 179 15.50 -3.67 9.18
C TRP A 179 14.13 -3.25 9.69
N LYS A 180 13.12 -3.38 8.84
CA LYS A 180 11.72 -3.14 9.15
C LYS A 180 10.85 -4.25 8.58
N THR A 181 9.84 -4.65 9.33
CA THR A 181 8.75 -5.45 8.77
C THR A 181 7.71 -4.49 8.20
N VAL A 182 7.55 -4.48 6.89
CA VAL A 182 6.60 -3.59 6.21
C VAL A 182 5.36 -4.33 5.75
N LEU A 183 4.23 -3.65 5.86
CA LEU A 183 2.95 -4.05 5.31
C LEU A 183 2.55 -3.06 4.23
N VAL A 184 2.26 -3.57 3.03
CA VAL A 184 1.69 -2.80 1.91
C VAL A 184 0.26 -3.26 1.71
N GLY A 185 -0.69 -2.34 1.79
CA GLY A 185 -2.10 -2.62 1.54
C GLY A 185 -2.65 -1.84 0.37
N GLY A 186 -3.41 -2.52 -0.48
CA GLY A 186 -4.21 -1.92 -1.54
C GLY A 186 -5.65 -1.66 -1.07
N LEU A 187 -6.44 -0.97 -1.88
CA LEU A 187 -7.85 -0.71 -1.60
C LEU A 187 -8.82 -1.58 -2.39
N GLY A 188 -8.37 -2.32 -3.42
CA GLY A 188 -9.26 -3.06 -4.31
C GLY A 188 -10.31 -2.14 -4.94
N TYR A 189 -11.60 -2.46 -4.83
CA TYR A 189 -12.69 -1.57 -5.22
C TYR A 189 -12.75 -0.26 -4.42
N GLY A 190 -12.10 -0.22 -3.26
CA GLY A 190 -12.01 0.99 -2.46
C GLY A 190 -11.24 2.11 -3.13
N GLY A 191 -10.44 1.84 -4.16
CA GLY A 191 -9.86 2.89 -5.00
C GLY A 191 -8.42 2.67 -5.45
N LYS A 192 -7.87 3.74 -5.97
CA LYS A 192 -6.57 3.80 -6.67
C LYS A 192 -5.49 4.27 -5.70
N SER A 193 -5.18 3.45 -4.68
CA SER A 193 -4.23 3.82 -3.62
C SER A 193 -3.56 2.61 -3.00
N TYR A 194 -2.27 2.73 -2.70
CA TYR A 194 -1.55 1.85 -1.79
C TYR A 194 -1.08 2.64 -0.58
N TYR A 195 -1.14 2.01 0.60
CA TYR A 195 -0.57 2.53 1.84
C TYR A 195 0.48 1.56 2.38
N VAL A 196 1.48 2.11 3.05
CA VAL A 196 2.61 1.34 3.59
C VAL A 196 2.79 1.66 5.07
N LEU A 197 2.85 0.61 5.87
CA LEU A 197 3.09 0.68 7.32
C LEU A 197 4.38 -0.06 7.68
N ASP A 198 5.12 0.48 8.63
CA ASP A 198 6.12 -0.24 9.41
C ASP A 198 5.38 -0.90 10.59
N ILE A 199 5.36 -2.23 10.59
CA ILE A 199 4.73 -3.07 11.62
C ILE A 199 5.78 -3.88 12.41
N THR A 200 7.01 -3.38 12.47
CA THR A 200 8.11 -4.03 13.21
C THR A 200 7.74 -4.22 14.67
N ASP A 201 7.21 -3.17 15.30
CA ASP A 201 6.52 -3.26 16.58
C ASP A 201 5.02 -3.49 16.33
N PRO A 202 4.47 -4.67 16.70
CA PRO A 202 3.08 -4.98 16.44
C PRO A 202 2.09 -4.10 17.22
N ASP A 203 2.53 -3.44 18.30
CA ASP A 203 1.68 -2.57 19.12
C ASP A 203 1.84 -1.06 18.80
N ASP A 204 2.88 -0.69 18.02
CA ASP A 204 3.14 0.69 17.58
C ASP A 204 3.41 0.77 16.06
N PRO A 205 2.41 0.43 15.22
CA PRO A 205 2.56 0.53 13.78
C PRO A 205 2.77 1.98 13.36
N ARG A 206 3.60 2.20 12.33
CA ARG A 206 3.92 3.55 11.85
C ARG A 206 3.63 3.70 10.38
N HIS A 207 2.93 4.75 10.02
CA HIS A 207 2.75 5.11 8.61
C HIS A 207 4.10 5.46 7.99
N MET A 208 4.38 4.86 6.81
CA MET A 208 5.58 5.18 6.04
C MET A 208 5.25 6.13 4.90
N PHE A 209 4.30 5.77 4.07
CA PHE A 209 3.76 6.62 2.99
C PHE A 209 2.45 6.07 2.45
N THR A 210 1.72 6.91 1.74
CA THR A 210 0.54 6.52 0.94
C THR A 210 0.60 7.20 -0.42
N ILE A 211 0.28 6.46 -1.47
CA ILE A 211 0.19 6.94 -2.85
C ILE A 211 -1.23 6.82 -3.36
N SER A 212 -1.68 7.75 -4.19
CA SER A 212 -3.02 7.68 -4.77
C SER A 212 -3.13 8.40 -6.10
N ASN A 213 -3.92 7.83 -7.00
CA ASN A 213 -4.45 8.48 -8.17
C ASN A 213 -5.90 8.91 -7.91
N ASN A 214 -6.17 10.21 -7.97
CA ASN A 214 -7.51 10.77 -7.92
C ASN A 214 -7.93 11.22 -9.32
N ASP A 215 -8.47 10.28 -10.09
CA ASP A 215 -8.85 10.51 -11.49
C ASP A 215 -10.07 11.41 -11.64
N ALA A 216 -10.92 11.51 -10.65
CA ALA A 216 -12.06 12.45 -10.65
C ALA A 216 -11.58 13.92 -10.65
N ASN A 217 -10.57 14.22 -9.86
CA ASN A 217 -9.98 15.55 -9.75
C ASN A 217 -8.74 15.73 -10.65
N LYS A 218 -8.32 14.70 -11.39
CA LYS A 218 -7.10 14.71 -12.23
C LYS A 218 -5.86 15.09 -11.42
N THR A 219 -5.72 14.53 -10.23
CA THR A 219 -4.58 14.76 -9.34
C THR A 219 -3.95 13.44 -8.89
N VAL A 220 -2.64 13.48 -8.69
CA VAL A 220 -1.93 12.46 -7.91
C VAL A 220 -1.73 12.98 -6.50
N ASN A 221 -1.85 12.09 -5.52
CA ASN A 221 -1.67 12.46 -4.13
C ASN A 221 -0.59 11.56 -3.49
N TYR A 222 0.21 12.17 -2.65
CA TYR A 222 1.23 11.52 -1.86
C TYR A 222 1.09 11.97 -0.40
N TRP A 223 1.18 11.04 0.53
CA TRP A 223 1.26 11.33 1.97
C TRP A 223 2.58 10.76 2.50
N SER A 224 3.36 11.63 3.11
CA SER A 224 4.62 11.29 3.78
C SER A 224 4.38 10.60 5.13
N ALA A 225 5.45 10.14 5.76
CA ALA A 225 5.41 9.41 7.04
C ALA A 225 4.75 10.22 8.18
N ASP A 226 4.87 11.53 8.18
CA ASP A 226 4.23 12.44 9.13
C ASP A 226 2.76 12.73 8.83
N GLY A 227 2.20 12.14 7.76
CA GLY A 227 0.83 12.35 7.31
C GLY A 227 0.63 13.61 6.46
N THR A 228 1.69 14.35 6.15
CA THR A 228 1.60 15.54 5.28
C THR A 228 1.19 15.11 3.87
N LYS A 229 0.10 15.69 3.37
CA LYS A 229 -0.40 15.46 2.02
C LYS A 229 0.23 16.43 1.02
N THR A 230 0.74 15.90 -0.07
CA THR A 230 1.10 16.66 -1.28
C THR A 230 0.22 16.21 -2.44
N SER A 231 -0.28 17.16 -3.22
CA SER A 231 -1.19 16.90 -4.34
C SER A 231 -0.78 17.71 -5.55
N PHE A 232 -0.71 17.05 -6.71
CA PHE A 232 -0.35 17.68 -7.98
C PHE A 232 -1.38 17.36 -9.06
N PRO A 233 -1.79 18.34 -9.86
CA PRO A 233 -2.48 18.07 -11.12
C PRO A 233 -1.65 17.17 -12.04
N TYR A 234 -2.27 16.31 -12.83
CA TYR A 234 -1.56 15.40 -13.75
C TYR A 234 -0.52 16.09 -14.64
N LEU A 235 -0.84 17.29 -15.13
CA LEU A 235 0.05 18.04 -16.03
C LEU A 235 1.30 18.61 -15.36
N SER A 236 1.36 18.61 -14.04
CA SER A 236 2.46 19.18 -13.25
C SER A 236 3.00 18.24 -12.20
N ALA A 237 2.56 16.99 -12.19
CA ALA A 237 3.06 15.99 -11.28
C ALA A 237 4.55 15.71 -11.56
N PRO A 238 5.43 15.79 -10.56
CA PRO A 238 6.81 15.37 -10.73
C PRO A 238 6.88 13.88 -11.09
N GLU A 239 7.75 13.50 -12.02
CA GLU A 239 7.86 12.14 -12.57
C GLU A 239 8.00 11.08 -11.47
N HIS A 240 8.77 11.38 -10.42
CA HIS A 240 9.02 10.45 -9.31
C HIS A 240 7.81 10.17 -8.41
N ILE A 241 6.69 10.90 -8.57
CA ILE A 241 5.42 10.69 -7.86
C ILE A 241 4.21 10.79 -8.80
N ASP A 242 4.41 10.62 -10.09
CA ASP A 242 3.31 10.66 -11.08
C ASP A 242 2.56 9.33 -11.14
N TYR A 243 1.66 9.11 -10.19
CA TYR A 243 0.83 7.90 -10.10
C TYR A 243 -0.42 7.94 -10.99
N GLN A 244 -0.53 8.83 -11.97
CA GLN A 244 -1.73 8.97 -12.82
C GLN A 244 -2.11 7.69 -13.59
N LYS A 245 -1.17 6.76 -13.77
CA LYS A 245 -1.38 5.46 -14.43
C LYS A 245 -1.92 4.37 -13.50
N LEU A 246 -2.06 4.66 -12.21
CA LEU A 246 -2.59 3.73 -11.21
C LEU A 246 -4.12 3.65 -11.33
N GLY A 247 -4.64 2.45 -11.51
CA GLY A 247 -6.05 2.08 -11.41
C GLY A 247 -6.43 1.56 -10.03
N ASP A 248 -7.61 0.93 -9.91
CA ASP A 248 -8.05 0.32 -8.65
C ASP A 248 -7.09 -0.79 -8.24
N THR A 249 -6.65 -0.78 -6.99
CA THR A 249 -5.45 -1.49 -6.54
C THR A 249 -5.71 -2.93 -6.15
N TRP A 250 -5.97 -3.76 -7.16
CA TRP A 250 -6.18 -5.19 -7.03
C TRP A 250 -4.91 -6.03 -7.02
N SER A 251 -3.86 -5.54 -7.66
CA SER A 251 -2.61 -6.28 -7.77
C SER A 251 -1.88 -6.31 -6.44
N ARG A 252 -1.69 -7.51 -5.85
CA ARG A 252 -0.84 -7.65 -4.68
C ARG A 252 0.62 -7.40 -5.06
N PRO A 253 1.32 -6.44 -4.43
CA PRO A 253 2.71 -6.17 -4.71
C PRO A 253 3.63 -7.33 -4.34
N SER A 254 4.62 -7.61 -5.18
CA SER A 254 5.79 -8.39 -4.79
C SER A 254 6.88 -7.46 -4.28
N ILE A 255 7.32 -7.69 -3.05
CA ILE A 255 8.41 -6.93 -2.43
C ILE A 255 9.72 -7.69 -2.70
N MET A 256 10.65 -7.06 -3.42
CA MET A 256 11.87 -7.70 -3.88
C MET A 256 13.07 -6.77 -3.87
N LEU A 257 14.26 -7.37 -3.87
CA LEU A 257 15.53 -6.67 -3.89
C LEU A 257 15.95 -6.40 -5.34
N LEU A 258 16.13 -5.12 -5.70
CA LEU A 258 16.60 -4.71 -7.02
C LEU A 258 17.96 -4.02 -6.96
N PRO A 259 18.80 -4.20 -8.00
CA PRO A 259 20.07 -3.49 -8.06
C PRO A 259 19.86 -2.02 -8.42
N TYR A 260 20.77 -1.18 -7.96
CA TYR A 260 20.88 0.22 -8.38
C TYR A 260 22.35 0.67 -8.35
N LYS A 261 22.67 1.66 -9.17
CA LYS A 261 23.99 2.29 -9.18
C LYS A 261 23.99 3.41 -8.14
N SER A 262 24.81 3.29 -7.13
CA SER A 262 24.94 4.34 -6.11
C SER A 262 25.84 5.49 -6.62
N SER A 263 25.83 6.62 -5.92
CA SER A 263 26.60 7.81 -6.28
C SER A 263 28.13 7.59 -6.36
N ASP A 264 28.63 6.54 -5.70
CA ASP A 264 30.03 6.12 -5.76
C ASP A 264 30.32 5.15 -6.95
N GLY A 265 29.35 4.99 -7.84
CA GLY A 265 29.45 4.13 -9.03
C GLY A 265 29.33 2.64 -8.79
N LYS A 266 29.14 2.20 -7.52
CA LYS A 266 29.00 0.77 -7.19
C LYS A 266 27.57 0.32 -7.33
N ILE A 267 27.39 -0.95 -7.70
CA ILE A 267 26.09 -1.59 -7.61
C ILE A 267 25.78 -1.92 -6.15
N LYS A 268 24.66 -1.39 -5.70
CA LYS A 268 24.00 -1.76 -4.45
C LYS A 268 22.64 -2.36 -4.74
N GLN A 269 22.00 -2.89 -3.74
CA GLN A 269 20.66 -3.43 -3.84
C GLN A 269 19.74 -2.67 -2.87
N ARG A 270 18.49 -2.46 -3.27
CA ARG A 270 17.46 -1.83 -2.44
C ARG A 270 16.15 -2.58 -2.55
N TRP A 271 15.35 -2.51 -1.52
CA TRP A 271 14.02 -3.10 -1.52
C TRP A 271 13.04 -2.23 -2.29
N THR A 272 12.24 -2.90 -3.11
CA THR A 272 11.24 -2.27 -3.97
C THR A 272 9.94 -3.04 -3.90
N MET A 273 8.84 -2.40 -4.26
CA MET A 273 7.58 -3.07 -4.54
C MET A 273 7.28 -3.00 -6.03
N VAL A 274 6.91 -4.16 -6.60
CA VAL A 274 6.57 -4.34 -8.02
C VAL A 274 5.15 -4.83 -8.11
N PHE A 275 4.30 -4.14 -8.87
CA PHE A 275 2.88 -4.47 -8.97
C PHE A 275 2.26 -4.02 -10.29
N GLY A 276 1.14 -4.62 -10.63
CA GLY A 276 0.32 -4.21 -11.78
C GLY A 276 -0.50 -2.97 -11.45
N GLY A 277 -0.73 -2.12 -12.44
CA GLY A 277 -1.45 -0.86 -12.31
C GLY A 277 -2.94 -0.99 -11.95
N GLY A 278 -3.45 -2.22 -11.82
CA GLY A 278 -4.78 -2.48 -11.31
C GLY A 278 -5.90 -2.35 -12.34
N TYR A 279 -7.13 -2.17 -11.88
CA TYR A 279 -8.30 -2.07 -12.74
C TYR A 279 -8.48 -0.64 -13.27
N GLY A 280 -8.58 -0.51 -14.59
CA GLY A 280 -8.64 0.79 -15.25
C GLY A 280 -10.04 1.25 -15.67
N GLY A 281 -11.08 0.50 -15.41
CA GLY A 281 -12.48 0.87 -15.69
C GLY A 281 -12.91 0.83 -17.15
N GLY A 282 -12.01 0.80 -18.14
CA GLY A 282 -12.36 0.76 -19.57
C GLY A 282 -11.16 0.87 -20.48
N ALA A 283 -11.31 0.46 -21.74
CA ALA A 283 -10.21 0.43 -22.72
C ALA A 283 -9.56 1.81 -22.98
N SER A 284 -10.26 2.90 -22.69
CA SER A 284 -9.81 4.28 -22.90
C SER A 284 -9.40 5.02 -21.63
N SER A 285 -9.42 4.38 -20.47
CA SER A 285 -9.19 5.06 -19.19
C SER A 285 -7.77 5.61 -19.00
N GLY A 286 -6.79 5.09 -19.72
CA GLY A 286 -5.40 5.57 -19.68
C GLY A 286 -4.63 5.17 -18.41
N PHE A 287 -5.23 4.37 -17.52
CA PHE A 287 -4.62 3.80 -16.31
C PHE A 287 -4.98 2.31 -16.18
N GLY A 288 -4.20 1.56 -15.41
CA GLY A 288 -4.38 0.12 -15.23
C GLY A 288 -3.38 -0.77 -16.00
N PRO A 289 -3.16 -0.63 -17.32
CA PRO A 289 -2.28 -1.49 -18.09
C PRO A 289 -0.80 -1.08 -17.97
N TYR A 290 -0.32 -1.00 -16.76
CA TYR A 290 1.06 -0.60 -16.46
C TYR A 290 1.64 -1.49 -15.35
N VAL A 291 2.95 -1.69 -15.37
CA VAL A 291 3.69 -2.25 -14.24
C VAL A 291 4.44 -1.12 -13.55
N PHE A 292 4.30 -1.04 -12.25
CA PHE A 292 4.99 -0.08 -11.39
C PHE A 292 6.13 -0.75 -10.63
N VAL A 293 7.24 -0.03 -10.51
CA VAL A 293 8.34 -0.35 -9.60
C VAL A 293 8.57 0.87 -8.71
N LEU A 294 8.33 0.72 -7.42
CA LEU A 294 8.51 1.80 -6.44
C LEU A 294 9.57 1.45 -5.40
N ASP A 295 10.28 2.47 -4.94
CA ASP A 295 11.31 2.39 -3.91
C ASP A 295 10.71 2.50 -2.50
N PHE A 296 11.27 1.78 -1.53
CA PHE A 296 10.97 2.01 -0.11
C PHE A 296 11.90 3.01 0.56
N GLU A 297 13.02 3.35 -0.09
CA GLU A 297 13.98 4.31 0.47
C GLU A 297 13.42 5.73 0.50
N PRO A 298 13.59 6.45 1.61
CA PRO A 298 13.31 7.88 1.62
C PRO A 298 14.29 8.64 0.72
N ASP A 299 13.81 9.68 0.05
CA ASP A 299 14.65 10.53 -0.79
C ASP A 299 14.41 12.01 -0.44
N THR A 300 15.34 12.58 0.29
CA THR A 300 15.30 13.99 0.74
C THR A 300 15.89 14.96 -0.28
N THR A 301 16.43 14.46 -1.39
CA THR A 301 17.03 15.29 -2.45
C THR A 301 16.00 15.75 -3.48
N LEU A 302 14.83 15.13 -3.49
CA LEU A 302 13.72 15.41 -4.40
C LEU A 302 12.84 16.57 -3.89
N SER A 303 12.08 17.16 -4.82
CA SER A 303 11.06 18.15 -4.50
C SER A 303 9.71 17.73 -5.17
N PRO A 304 8.68 17.32 -4.38
CA PRO A 304 8.77 17.13 -2.93
C PRO A 304 9.69 15.95 -2.56
N ASN A 305 10.23 15.99 -1.35
CA ASN A 305 10.93 14.83 -0.79
C ASN A 305 9.94 13.68 -0.52
N THR A 306 10.46 12.45 -0.49
CA THR A 306 9.65 11.27 -0.23
C THR A 306 10.17 10.48 0.96
N SER A 307 9.27 9.91 1.74
CA SER A 307 9.59 8.96 2.82
C SER A 307 9.56 7.50 2.35
N GLY A 308 9.54 7.29 1.05
CA GLY A 308 9.36 6.06 0.28
C GLY A 308 8.30 6.27 -0.80
N GLY A 309 8.07 5.29 -1.66
CA GLY A 309 7.07 5.37 -2.73
C GLY A 309 7.54 6.04 -4.01
N LYS A 310 8.79 6.51 -4.07
CA LYS A 310 9.37 7.04 -5.30
C LYS A 310 9.24 6.05 -6.45
N ILE A 311 8.74 6.54 -7.59
CA ILE A 311 8.69 5.76 -8.83
C ILE A 311 10.12 5.56 -9.35
N ILE A 312 10.49 4.30 -9.55
CA ILE A 312 11.72 3.91 -10.26
C ILE A 312 11.39 3.67 -11.73
N SER A 313 10.27 2.99 -12.00
CA SER A 313 9.83 2.69 -13.35
C SER A 313 8.31 2.53 -13.42
N VAL A 314 7.74 2.94 -14.55
CA VAL A 314 6.36 2.64 -14.94
C VAL A 314 6.40 2.19 -16.39
N ALA A 315 6.05 0.92 -16.64
CA ALA A 315 6.07 0.36 -18.00
C ALA A 315 4.66 0.00 -18.46
N PRO A 316 4.26 0.41 -19.66
CA PRO A 316 2.99 0.00 -20.23
C PRO A 316 3.02 -1.46 -20.68
N VAL A 317 1.87 -2.13 -20.64
CA VAL A 317 1.62 -3.31 -21.47
C VAL A 317 0.83 -2.90 -22.71
N THR A 318 1.10 -3.57 -23.82
CA THR A 318 0.40 -3.27 -25.08
C THR A 318 -0.92 -4.03 -25.13
N PRO A 319 -2.08 -3.33 -25.06
CA PRO A 319 -3.38 -4.00 -25.17
C PRO A 319 -3.57 -4.58 -26.59
N ASP A 320 -4.33 -5.66 -26.68
CA ASP A 320 -4.85 -6.13 -27.96
C ASP A 320 -5.87 -5.12 -28.47
N PRO A 321 -5.59 -4.41 -29.59
CA PRO A 321 -6.47 -3.37 -30.10
C PRO A 321 -7.79 -3.92 -30.65
N SER A 322 -7.89 -5.23 -30.89
CA SER A 322 -9.12 -5.89 -31.32
C SER A 322 -10.04 -6.28 -30.17
N SER A 323 -9.54 -6.20 -28.92
CA SER A 323 -10.30 -6.57 -27.73
C SER A 323 -11.10 -5.38 -27.18
N ASN A 324 -12.36 -5.62 -26.82
CA ASN A 324 -13.20 -4.68 -26.09
C ASN A 324 -13.05 -4.82 -24.56
N ILE A 325 -12.24 -5.78 -24.10
CA ILE A 325 -12.00 -6.01 -22.68
C ILE A 325 -10.94 -5.00 -22.18
N PRO A 326 -11.14 -4.36 -21.02
CA PRO A 326 -10.09 -3.55 -20.40
C PRO A 326 -8.81 -4.34 -20.20
N ASN A 327 -7.66 -3.70 -20.33
CA ASN A 327 -6.35 -4.35 -20.21
C ASN A 327 -5.67 -4.08 -18.88
N GLY A 328 -6.43 -3.99 -17.79
CA GLY A 328 -5.88 -3.77 -16.46
C GLY A 328 -5.03 -4.95 -15.96
N LEU A 329 -3.97 -4.64 -15.24
CA LEU A 329 -3.12 -5.63 -14.56
C LEU A 329 -3.58 -5.79 -13.12
N THR A 330 -4.62 -6.61 -12.94
CA THR A 330 -5.27 -6.81 -11.64
C THR A 330 -4.73 -8.01 -10.87
N ALA A 331 -4.02 -8.93 -11.55
CA ALA A 331 -3.48 -10.13 -10.95
C ALA A 331 -2.34 -9.81 -9.96
N HIS A 332 -2.06 -10.76 -9.08
CA HIS A 332 -0.91 -10.68 -8.19
C HIS A 332 0.38 -10.85 -8.99
N MET A 333 1.38 -10.04 -8.64
CA MET A 333 2.70 -10.12 -9.27
C MET A 333 3.45 -11.34 -8.71
N SER A 334 3.84 -12.27 -9.58
CA SER A 334 4.69 -13.40 -9.22
C SER A 334 6.13 -13.13 -9.63
N VAL A 335 7.08 -13.31 -8.71
CA VAL A 335 8.51 -13.04 -8.96
C VAL A 335 9.36 -14.25 -8.68
N VAL A 336 10.31 -14.52 -9.58
CA VAL A 336 11.38 -15.51 -9.41
C VAL A 336 12.70 -14.77 -9.20
N THR A 337 13.23 -14.85 -7.98
CA THR A 337 14.52 -14.25 -7.60
C THR A 337 15.66 -15.28 -7.69
N SER A 338 16.90 -14.82 -7.50
CA SER A 338 18.08 -15.69 -7.47
C SER A 338 18.04 -16.74 -6.34
N ASP A 339 17.33 -16.47 -5.24
CA ASP A 339 17.13 -17.45 -4.16
C ASP A 339 16.25 -18.63 -4.57
N GLY A 340 15.38 -18.44 -5.55
CA GLY A 340 14.48 -19.48 -6.08
C GLY A 340 15.16 -20.49 -7.02
N THR A 341 16.43 -20.25 -7.42
CA THR A 341 17.16 -21.10 -8.34
C THR A 341 18.58 -21.33 -7.83
N ALA A 342 18.94 -22.57 -7.59
CA ALA A 342 20.25 -22.97 -7.01
C ALA A 342 21.48 -22.54 -7.82
N MET A 343 21.30 -22.06 -9.04
CA MET A 343 22.37 -21.68 -9.97
C MET A 343 22.24 -20.26 -10.52
N ALA A 344 21.35 -19.45 -9.95
CA ALA A 344 21.10 -18.10 -10.44
C ALA A 344 22.23 -17.15 -10.07
N ASN A 345 22.78 -16.49 -11.08
CA ASN A 345 23.85 -15.51 -10.95
C ASN A 345 23.40 -14.14 -11.47
N TYR A 346 22.28 -13.62 -10.93
CA TYR A 346 21.75 -12.32 -11.31
C TYR A 346 21.22 -11.57 -10.10
N TYR A 347 21.25 -10.25 -10.18
CA TYR A 347 20.54 -9.37 -9.23
C TYR A 347 19.06 -9.29 -9.59
N GLY A 348 18.21 -9.01 -8.62
CA GLY A 348 16.79 -8.83 -8.85
C GLY A 348 16.05 -10.13 -9.17
N GLY A 349 15.17 -10.11 -10.16
CA GLY A 349 14.34 -11.24 -10.51
C GLY A 349 13.60 -11.10 -11.84
N ILE A 350 12.77 -12.08 -12.11
CA ILE A 350 11.87 -12.09 -13.27
C ILE A 350 10.45 -12.05 -12.71
N ALA A 351 9.68 -11.05 -13.11
CA ALA A 351 8.30 -10.89 -12.71
C ALA A 351 7.33 -11.37 -13.79
N TYR A 352 6.24 -11.98 -13.37
CA TYR A 352 5.16 -12.45 -14.23
C TYR A 352 3.83 -11.92 -13.71
N ILE A 353 2.96 -11.48 -14.64
CA ILE A 353 1.61 -11.03 -14.34
C ILE A 353 0.69 -11.30 -15.52
N THR A 354 -0.57 -11.61 -15.25
CA THR A 354 -1.61 -11.72 -16.27
C THR A 354 -2.46 -10.46 -16.31
N ASP A 355 -2.93 -10.12 -17.50
CA ASP A 355 -3.87 -9.03 -17.70
C ASP A 355 -5.32 -9.53 -17.85
N GLN A 356 -6.28 -8.60 -17.94
CA GLN A 356 -7.69 -8.93 -18.11
C GLN A 356 -8.04 -9.45 -19.51
N GLN A 357 -7.13 -9.32 -20.48
CA GLN A 357 -7.29 -9.90 -21.83
C GLN A 357 -6.79 -11.34 -21.92
N GLY A 358 -6.27 -11.90 -20.80
CA GLY A 358 -5.77 -13.27 -20.74
C GLY A 358 -4.33 -13.41 -21.23
N GLN A 359 -3.58 -12.33 -21.38
CA GLN A 359 -2.17 -12.35 -21.77
C GLN A 359 -1.30 -12.52 -20.53
N LEU A 360 -0.19 -13.26 -20.68
CA LEU A 360 0.84 -13.42 -19.66
C LEU A 360 2.05 -12.55 -20.01
N TRP A 361 2.36 -11.61 -19.15
CA TRP A 361 3.46 -10.68 -19.29
C TRP A 361 4.66 -11.12 -18.46
N LYS A 362 5.86 -11.01 -19.03
CA LYS A 362 7.12 -11.29 -18.37
C LYS A 362 7.97 -10.02 -18.34
N TYR A 363 8.41 -9.64 -17.16
CA TYR A 363 9.31 -8.51 -16.95
C TYR A 363 10.66 -8.99 -16.43
N ASN A 364 11.71 -8.61 -17.12
CA ASN A 364 13.07 -8.93 -16.69
C ASN A 364 13.58 -7.80 -15.80
N LEU A 365 13.55 -8.03 -14.48
CA LEU A 365 14.08 -7.14 -13.44
C LEU A 365 15.46 -7.64 -12.95
N SER A 366 16.14 -8.48 -13.74
CA SER A 366 17.42 -9.07 -13.39
C SER A 366 18.56 -8.39 -14.11
N LYS A 367 19.72 -8.27 -13.43
CA LYS A 367 21.00 -7.94 -14.06
C LYS A 367 22.06 -8.93 -13.67
N THR A 368 22.88 -9.28 -14.67
CA THR A 368 24.03 -10.19 -14.48
C THR A 368 25.35 -9.42 -14.40
N SER A 369 25.43 -8.25 -15.04
CA SER A 369 26.65 -7.44 -15.12
C SER A 369 26.32 -5.94 -15.10
N LEU A 370 27.33 -5.11 -14.87
CA LEU A 370 27.29 -3.67 -15.06
C LEU A 370 27.27 -3.35 -16.54
N ASP A 371 26.24 -2.70 -17.04
CA ASP A 371 26.33 -1.95 -18.28
C ASP A 371 26.91 -0.58 -17.98
N GLU A 372 27.98 -0.22 -18.68
CA GLU A 372 28.79 0.97 -18.38
C GLU A 372 28.04 2.28 -18.62
N ASP A 373 26.95 2.27 -19.40
CA ASP A 373 26.25 3.45 -19.87
C ASP A 373 24.84 3.64 -19.30
N ASN A 374 24.40 2.88 -18.29
CA ASN A 374 22.99 2.81 -17.97
C ASN A 374 22.67 3.20 -16.54
N ASP A 375 22.07 4.37 -16.37
CA ASP A 375 21.46 4.82 -15.13
C ASP A 375 20.21 4.01 -14.75
N ASN A 376 19.61 3.33 -15.73
CA ASN A 376 18.50 2.39 -15.56
C ASN A 376 19.00 0.96 -15.52
N LEU A 377 19.06 0.40 -14.33
CA LEU A 377 19.63 -0.94 -14.07
C LEU A 377 18.74 -2.10 -14.50
N PHE A 378 17.58 -1.86 -15.05
CA PHE A 378 16.72 -2.87 -15.67
C PHE A 378 15.90 -2.23 -16.78
N GLU A 379 15.86 -2.91 -17.90
CA GLU A 379 14.89 -2.67 -18.94
C GLU A 379 13.69 -3.56 -18.68
N LEU A 380 12.49 -2.97 -18.66
CA LEU A 380 11.26 -3.73 -18.73
C LEU A 380 11.14 -4.25 -20.18
N ASN A 381 11.76 -5.37 -20.46
CA ASN A 381 11.61 -6.04 -21.75
C ASN A 381 10.39 -6.97 -21.67
N LEU A 382 9.45 -6.72 -22.56
CA LEU A 382 8.28 -7.56 -22.82
C LEU A 382 8.66 -8.92 -23.41
#